data_3bce4bbb297998f96674a0cc7cc87fc6
#
_entry.id   3bce4bbb297998f96674a0cc7cc87fc6
#
_cell.length_a   1.000
_cell.length_b   1.000
_cell.length_c   1.000
_cell.angle_alpha   90.00
_cell.angle_beta   90.00
_cell.angle_gamma   90.00
#
_symmetry.space_group_name_H-M   'P 1'
#
loop_
_entity.id
_entity.type
_entity.pdbx_description
1 polymer ?
#
loop_
_entity_poly.entity_id
_entity_poly.type
_entity_poly.pdbx_seq_one_letter_code
_entity_poly.pdbx_strand_id
1 'polypeptide(L)'
;MTQTIRNYKDDPALVAKVEKGLELPFQWNPKTTTLAQALEESRRFWQNPDGGAMPKGFVDALNRSLAELVQAGLEKHSVKVGQKFPAFILPNQTGQLIRSEDLNRAGPLVVTFYRGGWCPYCNLALRGMQRVLPDIERLGGRLVAVTPEQPDDSLSTAEKAGLTFDVLTDDGLGYARQLGIVWKIPDYALQWHEQYFGLHFEQHNGVGHRDELPVPATFVVDRNGVVAWCFLEAAYWKRADPKDVMEAVRRLTPRSE
;
A
#
# COMPACT_ATOMS: atom_id res chain seq x y z
N MET A 1 -8.86 26.04 -20.28
CA MET A 1 -7.66 25.67 -21.06
C MET A 1 -7.14 24.37 -20.50
N THR A 2 -7.13 23.31 -21.29
CA THR A 2 -6.59 22.00 -20.89
C THR A 2 -5.06 22.15 -20.87
N GLN A 3 -4.46 22.02 -19.69
CA GLN A 3 -3.00 22.05 -19.54
C GLN A 3 -2.42 20.83 -20.27
N THR A 4 -1.50 21.04 -21.19
CA THR A 4 -0.78 19.93 -21.85
C THR A 4 0.16 19.30 -20.83
N ILE A 5 -0.09 18.02 -20.49
CA ILE A 5 0.77 17.23 -19.63
C ILE A 5 1.89 16.63 -20.50
N ARG A 6 3.14 16.91 -20.18
CA ARG A 6 4.32 16.32 -20.86
C ARG A 6 4.79 15.10 -20.08
N ASN A 7 5.21 14.05 -20.78
CA ASN A 7 5.81 12.88 -20.15
C ASN A 7 7.18 13.24 -19.55
N TYR A 8 7.50 12.73 -18.35
CA TYR A 8 8.81 12.99 -17.73
C TYR A 8 9.98 12.43 -18.58
N LYS A 9 9.72 11.38 -19.39
CA LYS A 9 10.71 10.77 -20.27
C LYS A 9 11.17 11.68 -21.41
N ASP A 10 10.41 12.76 -21.69
CA ASP A 10 10.78 13.76 -22.68
C ASP A 10 11.87 14.73 -22.20
N ASP A 11 12.24 14.68 -20.89
CA ASP A 11 13.26 15.52 -20.28
C ASP A 11 14.28 14.67 -19.49
N PRO A 12 15.54 14.59 -19.95
CA PRO A 12 16.57 13.78 -19.29
C PRO A 12 16.82 14.13 -17.82
N ALA A 13 16.65 15.39 -17.42
CA ALA A 13 16.80 15.80 -16.04
C ALA A 13 15.66 15.28 -15.15
N LEU A 14 14.44 15.23 -15.69
CA LEU A 14 13.29 14.62 -15.01
C LEU A 14 13.41 13.10 -14.96
N VAL A 15 13.93 12.45 -16.02
CA VAL A 15 14.21 11.01 -16.02
C VAL A 15 15.12 10.65 -14.84
N ALA A 16 16.30 11.27 -14.77
CA ALA A 16 17.24 11.02 -13.68
C ALA A 16 16.64 11.29 -12.29
N LYS A 17 15.80 12.31 -12.18
CA LYS A 17 15.12 12.64 -10.92
C LYS A 17 14.07 11.60 -10.53
N VAL A 18 13.24 11.16 -11.47
CA VAL A 18 12.21 10.13 -11.22
C VAL A 18 12.87 8.79 -10.85
N GLU A 19 13.89 8.37 -11.60
CA GLU A 19 14.65 7.14 -11.31
C GLU A 19 15.24 7.18 -9.91
N LYS A 20 15.90 8.29 -9.53
CA LYS A 20 16.39 8.49 -8.16
C LYS A 20 15.28 8.33 -7.12
N GLY A 21 14.10 8.91 -7.37
CA GLY A 21 12.96 8.81 -6.46
C GLY A 21 12.44 7.39 -6.28
N LEU A 22 12.45 6.59 -7.35
CA LEU A 22 12.05 5.18 -7.31
C LEU A 22 13.03 4.31 -6.52
N GLU A 23 14.32 4.69 -6.49
CA GLU A 23 15.35 3.96 -5.74
C GLU A 23 15.39 4.32 -4.25
N LEU A 24 14.89 5.50 -3.83
CA LEU A 24 14.92 5.93 -2.43
C LEU A 24 14.39 4.89 -1.44
N PRO A 25 13.26 4.20 -1.69
CA PRO A 25 12.76 3.16 -0.79
C PRO A 25 13.76 2.04 -0.52
N PHE A 26 14.55 1.67 -1.53
CA PHE A 26 15.51 0.57 -1.43
C PHE A 26 16.82 0.98 -0.74
N GLN A 27 17.10 2.29 -0.69
CA GLN A 27 18.24 2.87 0.02
C GLN A 27 17.93 3.21 1.48
N TRP A 28 16.66 3.13 1.90
CA TRP A 28 16.26 3.44 3.27
C TRP A 28 16.98 2.54 4.29
N ASN A 29 17.66 3.21 5.25
CA ASN A 29 18.34 2.54 6.37
C ASN A 29 17.53 2.76 7.66
N PRO A 30 16.84 1.76 8.13
CA PRO A 30 15.97 1.87 9.30
C PRO A 30 16.73 1.88 10.64
N LYS A 31 18.06 1.71 10.64
CA LYS A 31 18.89 1.93 11.83
C LYS A 31 19.10 3.42 12.11
N THR A 32 19.02 4.24 11.07
CA THR A 32 19.26 5.69 11.15
C THR A 32 18.00 6.53 10.99
N THR A 33 16.97 6.00 10.34
CA THR A 33 15.76 6.76 9.97
C THR A 33 14.52 5.91 10.21
N THR A 34 13.52 6.46 10.90
CA THR A 34 12.21 5.79 11.08
C THR A 34 11.44 5.69 9.78
N LEU A 35 10.44 4.78 9.71
CA LEU A 35 9.57 4.69 8.54
C LEU A 35 8.82 6.01 8.30
N ALA A 36 8.31 6.64 9.35
CA ALA A 36 7.61 7.92 9.25
C ALA A 36 8.50 9.04 8.65
N GLN A 37 9.76 9.12 9.07
CA GLN A 37 10.74 10.05 8.49
C GLN A 37 11.03 9.73 7.03
N ALA A 38 11.24 8.47 6.68
CA ALA A 38 11.50 8.05 5.29
C ALA A 38 10.29 8.34 4.37
N LEU A 39 9.07 8.13 4.86
CA LEU A 39 7.85 8.47 4.13
C LEU A 39 7.71 9.98 3.91
N GLU A 40 8.04 10.80 4.91
CA GLU A 40 8.01 12.26 4.78
C GLU A 40 9.11 12.79 3.86
N GLU A 41 10.32 12.23 3.90
CA GLU A 41 11.40 12.54 2.96
C GLU A 41 11.00 12.18 1.53
N SER A 42 10.40 10.98 1.34
CA SER A 42 9.85 10.58 0.04
C SER A 42 8.75 11.53 -0.43
N ARG A 43 7.84 11.93 0.47
CA ARG A 43 6.79 12.90 0.13
C ARG A 43 7.36 14.23 -0.33
N ARG A 44 8.35 14.78 0.38
CA ARG A 44 9.04 16.03 -0.01
C ARG A 44 9.74 15.88 -1.35
N PHE A 45 10.39 14.76 -1.58
CA PHE A 45 11.05 14.51 -2.86
C PHE A 45 10.06 14.51 -4.03
N TRP A 46 8.91 13.86 -3.88
CA TRP A 46 7.93 13.75 -4.95
C TRP A 46 7.04 14.98 -5.11
N GLN A 47 6.58 15.56 -4.00
CA GLN A 47 5.46 16.51 -3.97
C GLN A 47 5.86 17.93 -3.56
N ASN A 48 7.15 18.26 -3.42
CA ASN A 48 7.56 19.62 -3.11
C ASN A 48 7.17 20.57 -4.26
N PRO A 49 6.31 21.60 -4.02
CA PRO A 49 5.91 22.55 -5.05
C PRO A 49 7.09 23.32 -5.67
N ASP A 50 8.20 23.49 -4.92
CA ASP A 50 9.39 24.23 -5.30
C ASP A 50 10.49 23.34 -5.88
N GLY A 51 10.11 22.34 -6.65
CA GLY A 51 11.06 21.49 -7.35
C GLY A 51 11.00 20.00 -6.98
N GLY A 52 9.87 19.48 -6.57
CA GLY A 52 9.63 18.04 -6.46
C GLY A 52 9.73 17.32 -7.81
N ALA A 53 9.70 16.00 -7.79
CA ALA A 53 9.70 15.20 -9.01
C ALA A 53 8.33 15.20 -9.72
N MET A 54 7.25 15.57 -9.02
CA MET A 54 5.91 15.77 -9.60
C MET A 54 5.69 17.26 -9.92
N PRO A 55 5.16 17.58 -11.10
CA PRO A 55 4.73 18.95 -11.41
C PRO A 55 3.62 19.43 -10.46
N LYS A 56 3.58 20.76 -10.21
CA LYS A 56 2.56 21.35 -9.33
C LYS A 56 1.13 20.94 -9.69
N GLY A 57 0.77 20.94 -10.98
CA GLY A 57 -0.55 20.53 -11.44
C GLY A 57 -0.91 19.09 -11.06
N PHE A 58 0.06 18.19 -11.03
CA PHE A 58 -0.13 16.83 -10.57
C PHE A 58 -0.39 16.78 -9.06
N VAL A 59 0.41 17.49 -8.28
CA VAL A 59 0.23 17.56 -6.82
C VAL A 59 -1.12 18.16 -6.46
N ASP A 60 -1.55 19.22 -7.16
CA ASP A 60 -2.86 19.84 -6.97
C ASP A 60 -4.01 18.87 -7.32
N ALA A 61 -3.90 18.12 -8.42
CA ALA A 61 -4.89 17.11 -8.82
C ALA A 61 -5.01 16.00 -7.78
N LEU A 62 -3.88 15.50 -7.25
CA LEU A 62 -3.88 14.49 -6.19
C LEU A 62 -4.50 15.02 -4.90
N ASN A 63 -4.14 16.22 -4.46
CA ASN A 63 -4.69 16.82 -3.24
C ASN A 63 -6.20 17.04 -3.34
N ARG A 64 -6.68 17.49 -4.50
CA ARG A 64 -8.12 17.62 -4.75
C ARG A 64 -8.82 16.26 -4.67
N SER A 65 -8.29 15.24 -5.32
CA SER A 65 -8.89 13.91 -5.33
C SER A 65 -8.91 13.27 -3.92
N LEU A 66 -7.90 13.55 -3.10
CA LEU A 66 -7.90 13.13 -1.69
C LEU A 66 -8.97 13.86 -0.85
N ALA A 67 -9.18 15.16 -1.09
CA ALA A 67 -10.22 15.89 -0.42
C ALA A 67 -11.62 15.33 -0.78
N GLU A 68 -11.84 14.98 -2.05
CA GLU A 68 -13.06 14.32 -2.51
C GLU A 68 -13.26 12.94 -1.85
N LEU A 69 -12.18 12.15 -1.71
CA LEU A 69 -12.22 10.84 -1.03
C LEU A 69 -12.60 10.98 0.46
N VAL A 70 -12.05 11.98 1.15
CA VAL A 70 -12.38 12.28 2.55
C VAL A 70 -13.86 12.68 2.67
N GLN A 71 -14.34 13.55 1.77
CA GLN A 71 -15.75 13.97 1.73
C GLN A 71 -16.70 12.80 1.43
N ALA A 72 -16.29 11.85 0.58
CA ALA A 72 -17.05 10.64 0.31
C ALA A 72 -17.13 9.70 1.53
N GLY A 73 -16.36 9.97 2.58
CA GLY A 73 -16.47 9.26 3.85
C GLY A 73 -15.81 7.88 3.87
N LEU A 74 -14.65 7.71 3.23
CA LEU A 74 -13.88 6.47 3.25
C LEU A 74 -13.87 5.81 4.64
N GLU A 75 -13.54 6.58 5.67
CA GLU A 75 -13.47 6.07 7.04
C GLU A 75 -14.82 5.61 7.61
N LYS A 76 -15.94 6.10 7.08
CA LYS A 76 -17.29 5.68 7.53
C LYS A 76 -17.67 4.30 7.01
N HIS A 77 -17.20 3.96 5.80
CA HIS A 77 -17.58 2.74 5.09
C HIS A 77 -16.60 1.59 5.28
N SER A 78 -15.40 1.87 5.76
CA SER A 78 -14.39 0.84 5.99
C SER A 78 -14.70 -0.02 7.22
N VAL A 79 -14.21 -1.27 7.21
CA VAL A 79 -14.26 -2.18 8.36
C VAL A 79 -13.52 -1.56 9.56
N LYS A 80 -14.10 -1.68 10.76
CA LYS A 80 -13.62 -1.07 12.01
C LYS A 80 -13.10 -2.09 13.01
N VAL A 81 -12.33 -1.59 13.98
CA VAL A 81 -11.97 -2.34 15.18
C VAL A 81 -13.23 -2.87 15.86
N GLY A 82 -13.20 -4.14 16.26
CA GLY A 82 -14.31 -4.88 16.87
C GLY A 82 -15.25 -5.54 15.86
N GLN A 83 -15.14 -5.27 14.57
CA GLN A 83 -15.94 -5.93 13.54
C GLN A 83 -15.24 -7.19 13.01
N LYS A 84 -16.04 -8.09 12.44
CA LYS A 84 -15.52 -9.25 11.71
C LYS A 84 -14.75 -8.78 10.48
N PHE A 85 -13.54 -9.29 10.34
CA PHE A 85 -12.76 -9.15 9.13
C PHE A 85 -13.26 -10.18 8.11
N PRO A 86 -13.71 -9.80 6.93
CA PRO A 86 -14.17 -10.73 5.91
C PRO A 86 -13.10 -11.78 5.61
N ALA A 87 -13.49 -13.06 5.57
CA ALA A 87 -12.55 -14.10 5.17
C ALA A 87 -12.20 -13.97 3.68
N PHE A 88 -10.97 -14.35 3.33
CA PHE A 88 -10.51 -14.34 1.94
C PHE A 88 -9.90 -15.66 1.51
N ILE A 89 -9.93 -15.91 0.21
CA ILE A 89 -9.15 -16.91 -0.50
C ILE A 89 -8.58 -16.19 -1.72
N LEU A 90 -7.28 -15.86 -1.67
CA LEU A 90 -6.60 -15.12 -2.71
C LEU A 90 -5.32 -15.85 -3.15
N PRO A 91 -4.94 -15.78 -4.44
CA PRO A 91 -3.68 -16.32 -4.90
C PRO A 91 -2.51 -15.45 -4.40
N ASN A 92 -1.42 -16.08 -4.00
CA ASN A 92 -0.16 -15.40 -3.73
C ASN A 92 0.64 -15.18 -5.04
N GLN A 93 1.82 -14.54 -4.94
CA GLN A 93 2.71 -14.23 -6.05
C GLN A 93 3.19 -15.46 -6.86
N THR A 94 3.01 -16.67 -6.34
CA THR A 94 3.31 -17.93 -7.03
C THR A 94 2.06 -18.67 -7.53
N GLY A 95 0.88 -18.05 -7.39
CA GLY A 95 -0.41 -18.62 -7.78
C GLY A 95 -1.02 -19.60 -6.76
N GLN A 96 -0.39 -19.82 -5.62
CA GLN A 96 -0.95 -20.65 -4.55
C GLN A 96 -2.12 -19.93 -3.86
N LEU A 97 -3.26 -20.61 -3.69
CA LEU A 97 -4.40 -20.06 -2.97
C LEU A 97 -4.16 -20.05 -1.45
N ILE A 98 -4.18 -18.86 -0.88
CA ILE A 98 -4.00 -18.59 0.55
C ILE A 98 -5.37 -18.30 1.17
N ARG A 99 -5.69 -18.99 2.26
CA ARG A 99 -6.93 -18.84 3.03
C ARG A 99 -6.65 -18.08 4.32
N SER A 100 -7.37 -17.01 4.58
CA SER A 100 -7.22 -16.22 5.83
C SER A 100 -7.47 -17.07 7.08
N GLU A 101 -8.41 -18.02 7.02
CA GLU A 101 -8.73 -18.91 8.14
C GLU A 101 -7.55 -19.81 8.53
N ASP A 102 -6.79 -20.29 7.55
CA ASP A 102 -5.61 -21.12 7.83
C ASP A 102 -4.48 -20.30 8.49
N LEU A 103 -4.33 -19.06 8.07
CA LEU A 103 -3.37 -18.13 8.68
C LEU A 103 -3.77 -17.77 10.12
N ASN A 104 -5.06 -17.51 10.36
CA ASN A 104 -5.58 -17.15 11.68
C ASN A 104 -5.55 -18.29 12.71
N ARG A 105 -5.56 -19.56 12.27
CA ARG A 105 -5.41 -20.70 13.19
C ARG A 105 -4.08 -20.66 13.94
N ALA A 106 -3.03 -20.17 13.29
CA ALA A 106 -1.72 -20.08 13.91
C ALA A 106 -1.64 -18.98 14.98
N GLY A 107 -2.34 -17.84 14.76
CA GLY A 107 -2.30 -16.69 15.65
C GLY A 107 -2.91 -15.43 15.04
N PRO A 108 -2.55 -14.25 15.56
CA PRO A 108 -2.98 -12.98 14.96
C PRO A 108 -2.53 -12.88 13.51
N LEU A 109 -3.39 -12.32 12.66
CA LEU A 109 -3.10 -12.09 11.24
C LEU A 109 -2.95 -10.58 10.97
N VAL A 110 -1.81 -10.20 10.42
CA VAL A 110 -1.57 -8.85 9.90
C VAL A 110 -1.83 -8.87 8.40
N VAL A 111 -2.73 -7.99 7.93
CA VAL A 111 -3.05 -7.83 6.51
C VAL A 111 -2.77 -6.39 6.12
N THR A 112 -1.83 -6.17 5.20
CA THR A 112 -1.47 -4.82 4.73
C THR A 112 -1.83 -4.66 3.26
N PHE A 113 -2.61 -3.63 2.92
CA PHE A 113 -3.01 -3.30 1.56
C PHE A 113 -2.08 -2.24 0.97
N TYR A 114 -1.68 -2.45 -0.28
CA TYR A 114 -0.85 -1.49 -0.99
C TYR A 114 -1.30 -1.34 -2.46
N ARG A 115 -0.91 -0.23 -3.09
CA ARG A 115 -1.40 0.16 -4.42
C ARG A 115 -0.70 -0.55 -5.57
N GLY A 116 0.58 -0.87 -5.38
CA GLY A 116 1.44 -1.50 -6.38
C GLY A 116 2.91 -1.22 -6.14
N GLY A 117 3.81 -2.03 -6.72
CA GLY A 117 5.26 -1.91 -6.64
C GLY A 117 5.84 -0.65 -7.30
N TRP A 118 5.08 -0.03 -8.18
CA TRP A 118 5.39 1.27 -8.77
C TRP A 118 5.31 2.44 -7.76
N CYS A 119 4.72 2.22 -6.58
CA CYS A 119 4.49 3.25 -5.58
C CYS A 119 5.62 3.31 -4.54
N PRO A 120 6.44 4.38 -4.48
CA PRO A 120 7.58 4.45 -3.56
C PRO A 120 7.20 4.38 -2.09
N TYR A 121 6.06 4.94 -1.70
CA TYR A 121 5.55 4.85 -0.33
C TYR A 121 5.15 3.42 0.05
N CYS A 122 4.65 2.65 -0.91
CA CYS A 122 4.30 1.26 -0.71
C CYS A 122 5.55 0.40 -0.46
N ASN A 123 6.59 0.61 -1.26
CA ASN A 123 7.87 -0.09 -1.11
C ASN A 123 8.51 0.19 0.26
N LEU A 124 8.47 1.45 0.75
CA LEU A 124 8.92 1.79 2.11
C LEU A 124 8.12 1.02 3.18
N ALA A 125 6.79 1.00 3.05
CA ALA A 125 5.92 0.32 4.02
C ALA A 125 6.15 -1.20 4.04
N LEU A 126 6.22 -1.84 2.87
CA LEU A 126 6.46 -3.29 2.75
C LEU A 126 7.81 -3.68 3.37
N ARG A 127 8.86 -2.90 3.11
CA ARG A 127 10.18 -3.10 3.75
C ARG A 127 10.13 -2.89 5.25
N GLY A 128 9.32 -1.93 5.72
CA GLY A 128 9.06 -1.72 7.14
C GLY A 128 8.39 -2.93 7.79
N MET A 129 7.40 -3.52 7.14
CA MET A 129 6.71 -4.74 7.60
C MET A 129 7.64 -5.97 7.57
N GLN A 130 8.46 -6.13 6.51
CA GLN A 130 9.43 -7.21 6.43
C GLN A 130 10.38 -7.25 7.64
N ARG A 131 10.74 -6.11 8.18
CA ARG A 131 11.67 -6.04 9.32
C ARG A 131 11.07 -6.55 10.61
N VAL A 132 9.77 -6.38 10.81
CA VAL A 132 9.08 -6.85 12.01
C VAL A 132 8.47 -8.24 11.85
N LEU A 133 8.55 -8.81 10.65
CA LEU A 133 8.04 -10.16 10.36
C LEU A 133 8.59 -11.22 11.33
N PRO A 134 9.91 -11.32 11.60
CA PRO A 134 10.43 -12.33 12.54
C PRO A 134 9.84 -12.19 13.94
N ASP A 135 9.53 -10.95 14.36
CA ASP A 135 8.92 -10.69 15.65
C ASP A 135 7.43 -11.07 15.68
N ILE A 136 6.71 -10.81 14.58
CA ILE A 136 5.31 -11.24 14.39
C ILE A 136 5.23 -12.77 14.45
N GLU A 137 6.10 -13.46 13.74
CA GLU A 137 6.14 -14.93 13.68
C GLU A 137 6.51 -15.54 15.03
N ARG A 138 7.46 -14.95 15.76
CA ARG A 138 7.82 -15.38 17.13
C ARG A 138 6.64 -15.30 18.11
N LEU A 139 5.73 -14.35 17.88
CA LEU A 139 4.48 -14.22 18.61
C LEU A 139 3.37 -15.13 18.07
N GLY A 140 3.68 -16.03 17.13
CA GLY A 140 2.72 -16.94 16.50
C GLY A 140 1.83 -16.29 15.45
N GLY A 141 2.04 -15.01 15.14
CA GLY A 141 1.30 -14.27 14.12
C GLY A 141 1.72 -14.62 12.69
N ARG A 142 0.95 -14.11 11.73
CA ARG A 142 1.24 -14.17 10.30
C ARG A 142 1.07 -12.78 9.69
N LEU A 143 1.79 -12.52 8.61
CA LEU A 143 1.72 -11.28 7.83
C LEU A 143 1.51 -11.61 6.36
N VAL A 144 0.57 -10.93 5.72
CA VAL A 144 0.40 -10.94 4.27
C VAL A 144 0.23 -9.51 3.76
N ALA A 145 0.66 -9.27 2.53
CA ALA A 145 0.30 -8.06 1.79
C ALA A 145 -0.77 -8.38 0.74
N VAL A 146 -1.62 -7.40 0.42
CA VAL A 146 -2.67 -7.54 -0.60
C VAL A 146 -2.57 -6.37 -1.56
N THR A 147 -2.62 -6.66 -2.86
CA THR A 147 -2.53 -5.69 -3.96
C THR A 147 -3.43 -6.11 -5.12
N PRO A 148 -3.90 -5.16 -5.95
CA PRO A 148 -4.57 -5.52 -7.21
C PRO A 148 -3.60 -5.97 -8.31
N GLU A 149 -2.27 -5.85 -8.11
CA GLU A 149 -1.28 -6.25 -9.11
C GLU A 149 -1.39 -7.73 -9.46
N GLN A 150 -1.21 -8.03 -10.74
CA GLN A 150 -1.14 -9.41 -11.21
C GLN A 150 0.07 -10.14 -10.59
N PRO A 151 0.04 -11.49 -10.49
CA PRO A 151 1.08 -12.26 -9.80
C PRO A 151 2.52 -11.98 -10.26
N ASP A 152 2.75 -11.77 -11.55
CA ASP A 152 4.09 -11.49 -12.10
C ASP A 152 4.65 -10.15 -11.59
N ASP A 153 3.81 -9.11 -11.53
CA ASP A 153 4.19 -7.80 -10.99
C ASP A 153 4.40 -7.88 -9.46
N SER A 154 3.54 -8.60 -8.75
CA SER A 154 3.68 -8.78 -7.30
C SER A 154 4.89 -9.63 -6.92
N LEU A 155 5.27 -10.63 -7.74
CA LEU A 155 6.52 -11.37 -7.58
C LEU A 155 7.73 -10.45 -7.74
N SER A 156 7.78 -9.65 -8.82
CA SER A 156 8.84 -8.67 -9.03
C SER A 156 8.95 -7.67 -7.87
N THR A 157 7.83 -7.23 -7.31
CA THR A 157 7.78 -6.35 -6.13
C THR A 157 8.36 -7.05 -4.90
N ALA A 158 7.97 -8.31 -4.65
CA ALA A 158 8.46 -9.10 -3.52
C ALA A 158 9.98 -9.30 -3.60
N GLU A 159 10.50 -9.64 -4.78
CA GLU A 159 11.93 -9.83 -5.02
C GLU A 159 12.73 -8.55 -4.80
N LYS A 160 12.32 -7.43 -5.42
CA LYS A 160 12.99 -6.12 -5.28
C LYS A 160 12.99 -5.61 -3.85
N ALA A 161 11.92 -5.84 -3.12
CA ALA A 161 11.79 -5.40 -1.73
C ALA A 161 12.36 -6.40 -0.72
N GLY A 162 12.78 -7.59 -1.15
CA GLY A 162 13.30 -8.67 -0.30
C GLY A 162 12.25 -9.20 0.66
N LEU A 163 10.99 -9.33 0.21
CA LEU A 163 9.88 -9.82 1.03
C LEU A 163 9.89 -11.34 1.14
N THR A 164 9.63 -11.85 2.34
CA THR A 164 9.54 -13.31 2.62
C THR A 164 8.15 -13.73 3.07
N PHE A 165 7.21 -12.79 3.19
CA PHE A 165 5.79 -13.07 3.41
C PHE A 165 5.01 -13.09 2.08
N ASP A 166 3.84 -13.72 2.10
CA ASP A 166 2.99 -13.80 0.92
C ASP A 166 2.45 -12.44 0.48
N VAL A 167 2.53 -12.18 -0.83
CA VAL A 167 1.88 -11.06 -1.50
C VAL A 167 0.70 -11.59 -2.30
N LEU A 168 -0.50 -11.20 -1.91
CA LEU A 168 -1.75 -11.73 -2.44
C LEU A 168 -2.32 -10.81 -3.50
N THR A 169 -2.83 -11.37 -4.59
CA THR A 169 -3.52 -10.63 -5.64
C THR A 169 -5.02 -10.56 -5.36
N ASP A 170 -5.56 -9.35 -5.22
CA ASP A 170 -6.99 -9.04 -5.18
C ASP A 170 -7.43 -8.55 -6.55
N ASP A 171 -7.54 -9.50 -7.50
CA ASP A 171 -7.95 -9.19 -8.88
C ASP A 171 -9.30 -8.48 -8.89
N GLY A 172 -9.36 -7.34 -9.58
CA GLY A 172 -10.54 -6.51 -9.65
C GLY A 172 -10.97 -5.84 -8.34
N LEU A 173 -10.13 -5.85 -7.30
CA LEU A 173 -10.38 -5.19 -6.01
C LEU A 173 -11.65 -5.69 -5.28
N GLY A 174 -12.07 -6.92 -5.57
CA GLY A 174 -13.28 -7.50 -4.99
C GLY A 174 -13.21 -7.58 -3.47
N TYR A 175 -12.06 -7.93 -2.94
CA TYR A 175 -11.85 -8.04 -1.50
C TYR A 175 -11.68 -6.66 -0.84
N ALA A 176 -10.91 -5.77 -1.44
CA ALA A 176 -10.77 -4.39 -0.96
C ALA A 176 -12.13 -3.65 -0.92
N ARG A 177 -13.04 -3.96 -1.85
CA ARG A 177 -14.42 -3.42 -1.86
C ARG A 177 -15.23 -3.89 -0.66
N GLN A 178 -15.13 -5.16 -0.27
CA GLN A 178 -15.81 -5.67 0.93
C GLN A 178 -15.33 -4.97 2.21
N LEU A 179 -14.07 -4.53 2.22
CA LEU A 179 -13.48 -3.78 3.32
C LEU A 179 -13.81 -2.28 3.29
N GLY A 180 -14.40 -1.78 2.19
CA GLY A 180 -14.72 -0.37 2.01
C GLY A 180 -13.49 0.52 1.82
N ILE A 181 -12.42 0.00 1.23
CA ILE A 181 -11.14 0.73 1.08
C ILE A 181 -10.75 0.99 -0.39
N VAL A 182 -11.69 0.88 -1.32
CA VAL A 182 -11.42 1.20 -2.73
C VAL A 182 -11.55 2.69 -2.97
N TRP A 183 -10.57 3.25 -3.63
CA TRP A 183 -10.54 4.62 -4.11
C TRP A 183 -10.65 4.64 -5.63
N LYS A 184 -11.72 5.27 -6.13
CA LYS A 184 -11.87 5.58 -7.54
C LYS A 184 -11.17 6.90 -7.85
N ILE A 185 -10.14 6.84 -8.69
CA ILE A 185 -9.34 8.00 -9.05
C ILE A 185 -10.08 8.79 -10.11
N PRO A 186 -10.38 10.09 -9.89
CA PRO A 186 -11.03 10.91 -10.89
C PRO A 186 -10.15 11.08 -12.15
N ASP A 187 -10.78 11.19 -13.33
CA ASP A 187 -10.09 11.33 -14.61
C ASP A 187 -9.04 12.44 -14.61
N TYR A 188 -9.32 13.58 -13.97
CA TYR A 188 -8.38 14.70 -13.90
C TYR A 188 -7.09 14.37 -13.13
N ALA A 189 -7.11 13.39 -12.21
CA ALA A 189 -5.94 12.91 -11.49
C ALA A 189 -5.30 11.71 -12.20
N LEU A 190 -6.13 10.84 -12.80
CA LEU A 190 -5.69 9.69 -13.56
C LEU A 190 -4.83 10.08 -14.77
N GLN A 191 -5.23 11.13 -15.52
CA GLN A 191 -4.47 11.66 -16.65
C GLN A 191 -3.00 11.97 -16.31
N TRP A 192 -2.72 12.42 -15.09
CA TRP A 192 -1.37 12.69 -14.66
C TRP A 192 -0.54 11.41 -14.51
N HIS A 193 -1.12 10.34 -13.98
CA HIS A 193 -0.43 9.05 -13.91
C HIS A 193 -0.11 8.53 -15.31
N GLU A 194 -1.09 8.56 -16.20
CA GLU A 194 -0.95 8.05 -17.57
C GLU A 194 -0.01 8.90 -18.43
N GLN A 195 -0.21 10.21 -18.47
CA GLN A 195 0.54 11.08 -19.39
C GLN A 195 1.92 11.46 -18.84
N TYR A 196 2.02 11.77 -17.53
CA TYR A 196 3.29 12.17 -16.95
C TYR A 196 4.22 10.99 -16.68
N PHE A 197 3.72 9.96 -15.99
CA PHE A 197 4.53 8.78 -15.66
C PHE A 197 4.46 7.67 -16.72
N GLY A 198 3.50 7.69 -17.65
CA GLY A 198 3.22 6.55 -18.51
C GLY A 198 2.69 5.35 -17.72
N LEU A 199 2.09 5.58 -16.56
CA LEU A 199 1.59 4.56 -15.66
C LEU A 199 0.11 4.30 -15.94
N HIS A 200 -0.16 3.18 -16.58
CA HIS A 200 -1.50 2.70 -16.90
C HIS A 200 -1.85 1.56 -15.95
N PHE A 201 -2.75 1.79 -15.00
CA PHE A 201 -3.04 0.80 -13.95
C PHE A 201 -3.56 -0.53 -14.49
N GLU A 202 -4.27 -0.55 -15.62
CA GLU A 202 -4.71 -1.79 -16.26
C GLU A 202 -3.57 -2.75 -16.64
N GLN A 203 -2.38 -2.22 -16.89
CA GLN A 203 -1.19 -3.05 -17.19
C GLN A 203 -0.71 -3.84 -15.98
N HIS A 204 -1.02 -3.36 -14.78
CA HIS A 204 -0.62 -3.96 -13.51
C HIS A 204 -1.77 -4.69 -12.81
N ASN A 205 -2.98 -4.12 -12.88
CA ASN A 205 -4.14 -4.56 -12.11
C ASN A 205 -5.12 -5.42 -12.93
N GLY A 206 -4.82 -5.67 -14.21
CA GLY A 206 -5.71 -6.39 -15.11
C GLY A 206 -6.72 -5.50 -15.86
N VAL A 207 -7.26 -6.04 -16.94
CA VAL A 207 -8.14 -5.33 -17.88
C VAL A 207 -9.44 -4.89 -17.18
N GLY A 208 -9.83 -3.64 -17.43
CA GLY A 208 -11.06 -3.04 -16.86
C GLY A 208 -10.85 -2.33 -15.53
N HIS A 209 -9.63 -2.37 -14.94
CA HIS A 209 -9.32 -1.74 -13.64
C HIS A 209 -8.38 -0.54 -13.79
N ARG A 210 -8.79 0.39 -14.67
CA ARG A 210 -8.02 1.57 -15.05
C ARG A 210 -7.93 2.64 -13.96
N ASP A 211 -8.99 2.83 -13.19
CA ASP A 211 -9.19 4.03 -12.36
C ASP A 211 -9.42 3.73 -10.87
N GLU A 212 -9.16 2.51 -10.44
CA GLU A 212 -9.40 2.10 -9.05
C GLU A 212 -8.13 1.56 -8.39
N LEU A 213 -7.91 1.97 -7.15
CA LEU A 213 -6.82 1.49 -6.31
C LEU A 213 -7.31 1.26 -4.87
N PRO A 214 -6.68 0.35 -4.12
CA PRO A 214 -6.94 0.30 -2.69
C PRO A 214 -6.32 1.52 -2.01
N VAL A 215 -7.04 2.10 -1.07
CA VAL A 215 -6.41 2.99 -0.08
C VAL A 215 -5.50 2.14 0.79
N PRO A 216 -4.23 2.51 0.95
CA PRO A 216 -3.32 1.73 1.78
C PRO A 216 -3.84 1.62 3.21
N ALA A 217 -3.99 0.40 3.67
CA ALA A 217 -4.53 0.09 4.99
C ALA A 217 -3.75 -1.07 5.62
N THR A 218 -3.75 -1.14 6.94
CA THR A 218 -3.20 -2.30 7.68
C THR A 218 -4.17 -2.69 8.77
N PHE A 219 -4.49 -3.97 8.85
CA PHE A 219 -5.38 -4.56 9.85
C PHE A 219 -4.61 -5.60 10.65
N VAL A 220 -4.85 -5.63 11.96
CA VAL A 220 -4.45 -6.73 12.83
C VAL A 220 -5.71 -7.43 13.28
N VAL A 221 -5.83 -8.70 12.92
CA VAL A 221 -7.02 -9.55 13.12
C VAL A 221 -6.70 -10.59 14.17
N ASP A 222 -7.58 -10.78 15.15
CA ASP A 222 -7.43 -11.78 16.19
C ASP A 222 -7.75 -13.20 15.68
N ARG A 223 -7.52 -14.22 16.51
CA ARG A 223 -7.81 -15.63 16.17
C ARG A 223 -9.28 -15.92 15.90
N ASN A 224 -10.18 -15.03 16.34
CA ASN A 224 -11.61 -15.14 16.09
C ASN A 224 -12.03 -14.44 14.79
N GLY A 225 -11.08 -13.91 14.01
CA GLY A 225 -11.37 -13.15 12.80
C GLY A 225 -11.99 -11.77 13.09
N VAL A 226 -11.69 -11.15 14.23
CA VAL A 226 -12.15 -9.81 14.60
C VAL A 226 -11.00 -8.83 14.47
N VAL A 227 -11.25 -7.66 13.89
CA VAL A 227 -10.25 -6.58 13.79
C VAL A 227 -9.93 -6.06 15.18
N ALA A 228 -8.71 -6.28 15.65
CA ALA A 228 -8.22 -5.80 16.93
C ALA A 228 -7.57 -4.41 16.83
N TRP A 229 -7.01 -4.10 15.67
CA TRP A 229 -6.39 -2.82 15.37
C TRP A 229 -6.41 -2.58 13.85
N CYS A 230 -6.50 -1.31 13.45
CA CYS A 230 -6.37 -0.95 12.05
C CYS A 230 -5.74 0.44 11.90
N PHE A 231 -5.09 0.63 10.75
CA PHE A 231 -4.64 1.90 10.23
C PHE A 231 -5.27 2.11 8.84
N LEU A 232 -5.98 3.20 8.67
CA LEU A 232 -6.54 3.63 7.39
C LEU A 232 -6.60 5.15 7.38
N GLU A 233 -5.92 5.76 6.43
CA GLU A 233 -5.99 7.20 6.18
C GLU A 233 -6.07 7.47 4.67
N ALA A 234 -6.87 8.45 4.28
CA ALA A 234 -6.97 8.88 2.88
C ALA A 234 -5.63 9.39 2.32
N ALA A 235 -4.77 9.97 3.17
CA ALA A 235 -3.43 10.42 2.82
C ALA A 235 -2.53 9.23 2.41
N TYR A 236 -2.56 8.89 1.13
CA TYR A 236 -1.96 7.68 0.56
C TYR A 236 -0.44 7.54 0.77
N TRP A 237 0.25 8.56 1.23
CA TRP A 237 1.67 8.49 1.62
C TRP A 237 1.89 8.09 3.07
N LYS A 238 0.86 8.16 3.92
CA LYS A 238 0.92 7.68 5.30
C LYS A 238 0.78 6.16 5.37
N ARG A 239 1.39 5.57 6.38
CA ARG A 239 1.37 4.11 6.62
C ARG A 239 1.34 3.80 8.10
N ALA A 240 0.85 2.60 8.40
CA ALA A 240 0.98 2.02 9.73
C ALA A 240 2.45 1.99 10.17
N ASP A 241 2.74 2.47 11.39
CA ASP A 241 4.07 2.28 11.97
C ASP A 241 4.23 0.79 12.35
N PRO A 242 5.31 0.12 11.93
CA PRO A 242 5.58 -1.26 12.31
C PRO A 242 5.58 -1.49 13.83
N LYS A 243 5.92 -0.49 14.64
CA LYS A 243 5.86 -0.57 16.11
C LYS A 243 4.43 -0.71 16.60
N ASP A 244 3.49 0.06 16.05
CA ASP A 244 2.08 0.01 16.44
C ASP A 244 1.45 -1.33 16.05
N VAL A 245 1.80 -1.84 14.86
CA VAL A 245 1.41 -3.18 14.42
C VAL A 245 1.92 -4.25 15.38
N MET A 246 3.20 -4.19 15.75
CA MET A 246 3.81 -5.11 16.72
C MET A 246 3.15 -5.05 18.09
N GLU A 247 2.82 -3.84 18.55
CA GLU A 247 2.12 -3.69 19.84
C GLU A 247 0.72 -4.30 19.78
N ALA A 248 0.00 -4.10 18.67
CA ALA A 248 -1.31 -4.72 18.47
C ALA A 248 -1.23 -6.26 18.47
N VAL A 249 -0.23 -6.84 17.79
CA VAL A 249 0.01 -8.30 17.78
C VAL A 249 0.35 -8.80 19.20
N ARG A 250 1.22 -8.12 19.95
CA ARG A 250 1.58 -8.51 21.33
C ARG A 250 0.38 -8.55 22.26
N ARG A 251 -0.56 -7.61 22.12
CA ARG A 251 -1.79 -7.59 22.96
C ARG A 251 -2.68 -8.81 22.72
N LEU A 252 -2.59 -9.44 21.57
CA LEU A 252 -3.37 -10.63 21.20
C LEU A 252 -2.67 -11.95 21.54
N THR A 253 -1.40 -11.88 21.92
CA THR A 253 -0.60 -13.06 22.27
C THR A 253 -0.64 -13.26 23.78
N PRO A 254 -0.99 -14.46 24.30
CA PRO A 254 -0.92 -14.74 25.72
C PRO A 254 0.51 -14.45 26.24
N ARG A 255 0.61 -13.77 27.38
CA ARG A 255 1.90 -13.68 28.09
C ARG A 255 2.29 -15.10 28.48
N SER A 256 3.43 -15.58 27.98
CA SER A 256 4.07 -16.75 28.57
C SER A 256 4.43 -16.35 30.03
N GLU A 257 3.77 -17.04 30.95
CA GLU A 257 4.12 -17.00 32.39
C GLU A 257 5.56 -17.51 32.61
#